data_a659796dbbcd44a5e0aae3722c674444
#
_entry.id   a659796dbbcd44a5e0aae3722c674444
#
_cell.length_a   1.000
_cell.length_b   1.000
_cell.length_c   1.000
_cell.angle_alpha   90.00
_cell.angle_beta   90.00
_cell.angle_gamma   90.00
#
_symmetry.space_group_name_H-M   'P 1'
#
loop_
_entity.id
_entity.type
_entity.pdbx_description
1 polymer ?
#
loop_
_entity_poly.entity_id
_entity_poly.type
_entity_poly.pdbx_seq_one_letter_code
_entity_poly.pdbx_strand_id
1 'polypeptide(L)'
;MAGHSKWSKVKRFKGAIDAKRGQIFSKLSKEISIAAKSAGGDPDGNPRLRSAILAARSASMPNDNVERAIKRGTGEGTDAQHFDEITYEGYAPGGVAVIVEAATDNKNRTAAEIRSIFTKNHGNLGSSGSVSYMFHRKGQIIVPRSSIDEERIFELALEAGAEELTNQEDGYLIITAPDQLYAVAEALRKAGVTTESQKFTFIPDTTITVADESVAQQVLRLCDALEDDDDVQNVYSNLEIPDEMLAKLPA
;
A
#
# COMPACT_ATOMS: atom_id res chain seq x y z
N MET A 1 12.47 -4.45 -13.70
CA MET A 1 11.46 -3.66 -12.95
C MET A 1 11.96 -3.33 -11.54
N ALA A 2 12.83 -2.30 -11.43
CA ALA A 2 13.59 -2.02 -10.20
C ALA A 2 12.93 -1.00 -9.26
N GLY A 3 11.98 -0.18 -9.71
CA GLY A 3 11.49 0.98 -8.95
C GLY A 3 10.66 0.65 -7.70
N HIS A 4 9.81 -0.37 -7.76
CA HIS A 4 8.91 -0.69 -6.65
C HIS A 4 9.61 -1.34 -5.45
N SER A 5 10.68 -2.12 -5.69
CA SER A 5 11.43 -2.76 -4.60
C SER A 5 12.33 -1.77 -3.83
N LYS A 6 12.81 -0.70 -4.49
CA LYS A 6 13.69 0.30 -3.86
C LYS A 6 12.93 1.23 -2.93
N TRP A 7 11.73 1.70 -3.31
CA TRP A 7 10.88 2.52 -2.42
C TRP A 7 10.45 1.74 -1.17
N SER A 8 10.06 0.48 -1.31
CA SER A 8 9.71 -0.36 -0.16
C SER A 8 10.91 -0.61 0.76
N LYS A 9 12.14 -0.64 0.22
CA LYS A 9 13.38 -0.71 1.02
C LYS A 9 13.63 0.58 1.81
N VAL A 10 13.49 1.76 1.18
CA VAL A 10 13.58 3.06 1.87
C VAL A 10 12.58 3.15 3.02
N LYS A 11 11.37 2.66 2.80
CA LYS A 11 10.32 2.63 3.82
C LYS A 11 10.64 1.72 5.01
N ARG A 12 11.34 0.60 4.79
CA ARG A 12 11.79 -0.31 5.87
C ARG A 12 12.90 0.25 6.75
N PHE A 13 13.74 1.14 6.21
CA PHE A 13 14.83 1.77 6.97
C PHE A 13 14.36 2.88 7.92
N LYS A 14 13.14 3.39 7.77
CA LYS A 14 12.57 4.39 8.67
C LYS A 14 11.91 3.76 9.90
N GLY A 15 12.72 3.31 10.85
CA GLY A 15 12.28 2.80 12.14
C GLY A 15 11.79 3.89 13.08
N ALA A 16 10.51 4.26 13.01
CA ALA A 16 9.80 4.96 14.08
C ALA A 16 8.48 4.24 14.34
N ILE A 17 8.58 2.96 14.74
CA ILE A 17 7.45 2.04 14.80
C ILE A 17 6.43 2.43 15.89
N ASP A 18 6.86 2.96 17.02
CA ASP A 18 5.93 3.20 18.14
C ASP A 18 5.11 4.49 18.03
N ALA A 19 5.66 5.57 17.47
CA ALA A 19 4.92 6.82 17.29
C ALA A 19 3.82 6.74 16.21
N LYS A 20 4.00 5.88 15.19
CA LYS A 20 3.08 5.70 14.07
C LYS A 20 2.03 4.57 14.29
N ARG A 21 2.10 3.84 15.40
CA ARG A 21 1.21 2.68 15.65
C ARG A 21 -0.26 3.07 15.65
N GLY A 22 -0.60 4.21 16.24
CA GLY A 22 -1.97 4.73 16.25
C GLY A 22 -2.50 5.02 14.85
N GLN A 23 -1.69 5.64 13.99
CA GLN A 23 -2.04 5.92 12.60
C GLN A 23 -2.21 4.64 11.78
N ILE A 24 -1.30 3.67 11.93
CA ILE A 24 -1.41 2.36 11.27
C ILE A 24 -2.73 1.69 11.66
N PHE A 25 -3.09 1.69 12.94
CA PHE A 25 -4.35 1.10 13.39
C PHE A 25 -5.57 1.86 12.87
N SER A 26 -5.51 3.18 12.76
CA SER A 26 -6.58 4.00 12.17
C SER A 26 -6.80 3.63 10.69
N LYS A 27 -5.74 3.56 9.90
CA LYS A 27 -5.78 3.18 8.49
C LYS A 27 -6.31 1.76 8.29
N LEU A 28 -5.81 0.81 9.07
CA LEU A 28 -6.28 -0.57 9.03
C LEU A 28 -7.76 -0.68 9.45
N SER A 29 -8.20 0.09 10.44
CA SER A 29 -9.62 0.13 10.83
C SER A 29 -10.52 0.65 9.71
N LYS A 30 -10.09 1.68 8.97
CA LYS A 30 -10.81 2.19 7.80
C LYS A 30 -10.90 1.13 6.71
N GLU A 31 -9.78 0.48 6.36
CA GLU A 31 -9.75 -0.58 5.34
C GLU A 31 -10.65 -1.78 5.72
N ILE A 32 -10.60 -2.23 6.97
CA ILE A 32 -11.49 -3.29 7.48
C ILE A 32 -12.96 -2.89 7.35
N SER A 33 -13.31 -1.65 7.74
CA SER A 33 -14.69 -1.16 7.66
C SER A 33 -15.18 -1.06 6.20
N ILE A 34 -14.34 -0.59 5.29
CA ILE A 34 -14.65 -0.50 3.85
C ILE A 34 -14.84 -1.91 3.28
N ALA A 35 -13.93 -2.83 3.58
CA ALA A 35 -14.01 -4.21 3.12
C ALA A 35 -15.28 -4.91 3.64
N ALA A 36 -15.59 -4.77 4.93
CA ALA A 36 -16.79 -5.36 5.53
C ALA A 36 -18.07 -4.76 4.92
N LYS A 37 -18.08 -3.45 4.63
CA LYS A 37 -19.22 -2.79 3.97
C LYS A 37 -19.44 -3.31 2.55
N SER A 38 -18.36 -3.58 1.80
CA SER A 38 -18.45 -3.94 0.38
C SER A 38 -19.02 -5.35 0.13
N ALA A 39 -18.67 -6.32 0.98
CA ALA A 39 -19.01 -7.74 0.76
C ALA A 39 -19.34 -8.51 2.05
N GLY A 40 -19.69 -7.81 3.15
CA GLY A 40 -20.09 -8.41 4.40
C GLY A 40 -18.95 -8.65 5.39
N GLY A 41 -19.32 -8.92 6.66
CA GLY A 41 -18.39 -9.04 7.80
C GLY A 41 -17.76 -10.42 7.98
N ASP A 42 -18.08 -11.41 7.10
CA ASP A 42 -17.49 -12.72 7.16
C ASP A 42 -16.21 -12.79 6.29
N PRO A 43 -15.02 -12.99 6.89
CA PRO A 43 -13.77 -13.06 6.15
C PRO A 43 -13.67 -14.29 5.23
N ASP A 44 -14.45 -15.35 5.48
CA ASP A 44 -14.45 -16.51 4.60
C ASP A 44 -15.15 -16.24 3.26
N GLY A 45 -16.18 -15.42 3.29
CA GLY A 45 -16.89 -14.94 2.10
C GLY A 45 -16.32 -13.64 1.49
N ASN A 46 -15.40 -12.97 2.19
CA ASN A 46 -14.89 -11.65 1.79
C ASN A 46 -13.35 -11.63 1.72
N PRO A 47 -12.74 -11.88 0.55
CA PRO A 47 -11.28 -11.91 0.40
C PRO A 47 -10.58 -10.59 0.73
N ARG A 48 -11.19 -9.42 0.45
CA ARG A 48 -10.66 -8.10 0.81
C ARG A 48 -10.61 -7.95 2.33
N LEU A 49 -11.66 -8.34 3.02
CA LEU A 49 -11.71 -8.31 4.49
C LEU A 49 -10.67 -9.25 5.10
N ARG A 50 -10.52 -10.44 4.56
CA ARG A 50 -9.49 -11.40 4.99
C ARG A 50 -8.09 -10.81 4.86
N SER A 51 -7.80 -10.13 3.75
CA SER A 51 -6.53 -9.44 3.53
C SER A 51 -6.29 -8.30 4.54
N ALA A 52 -7.32 -7.50 4.80
CA ALA A 52 -7.26 -6.42 5.78
C ALA A 52 -7.04 -6.94 7.22
N ILE A 53 -7.70 -8.04 7.59
CA ILE A 53 -7.48 -8.71 8.87
C ILE A 53 -6.06 -9.28 8.98
N LEU A 54 -5.53 -9.86 7.90
CA LEU A 54 -4.15 -10.35 7.85
C LEU A 54 -3.16 -9.20 8.11
N ALA A 55 -3.32 -8.08 7.42
CA ALA A 55 -2.50 -6.89 7.63
C ALA A 55 -2.61 -6.33 9.07
N ALA A 56 -3.82 -6.35 9.65
CA ALA A 56 -4.04 -5.94 11.03
C ALA A 56 -3.30 -6.85 12.03
N ARG A 57 -3.32 -8.16 11.81
CA ARG A 57 -2.58 -9.14 12.63
C ARG A 57 -1.07 -8.95 12.51
N SER A 58 -0.56 -8.75 11.30
CA SER A 58 0.87 -8.47 11.06
C SER A 58 1.33 -7.18 11.76
N ALA A 59 0.45 -6.18 11.86
CA ALA A 59 0.69 -4.95 12.62
C ALA A 59 0.45 -5.11 14.13
N SER A 60 0.12 -6.30 14.63
CA SER A 60 -0.23 -6.56 16.05
C SER A 60 -1.40 -5.73 16.56
N MET A 61 -2.41 -5.49 15.71
CA MET A 61 -3.64 -4.79 16.08
C MET A 61 -4.49 -5.68 17.00
N PRO A 62 -5.01 -5.16 18.13
CA PRO A 62 -5.89 -5.93 19.02
C PRO A 62 -7.16 -6.43 18.31
N ASN A 63 -7.59 -7.65 18.60
CA ASN A 63 -8.78 -8.25 17.97
C ASN A 63 -10.05 -7.40 18.21
N ASP A 64 -10.21 -6.79 19.38
CA ASP A 64 -11.35 -5.90 19.68
C ASP A 64 -11.45 -4.71 18.70
N ASN A 65 -10.30 -4.22 18.22
CA ASN A 65 -10.28 -3.15 17.23
C ASN A 65 -10.73 -3.67 15.86
N VAL A 66 -10.31 -4.87 15.48
CA VAL A 66 -10.73 -5.55 14.26
C VAL A 66 -12.24 -5.76 14.25
N GLU A 67 -12.78 -6.35 15.34
CA GLU A 67 -14.22 -6.60 15.47
C GLU A 67 -15.06 -5.31 15.42
N ARG A 68 -14.60 -4.26 16.13
CA ARG A 68 -15.27 -2.94 16.07
C ARG A 68 -15.27 -2.37 14.66
N ALA A 69 -14.17 -2.51 13.92
CA ALA A 69 -14.09 -2.04 12.55
C ALA A 69 -15.02 -2.83 11.62
N ILE A 70 -15.14 -4.15 11.77
CA ILE A 70 -16.09 -4.99 11.04
C ILE A 70 -17.52 -4.54 11.33
N LYS A 71 -17.92 -4.44 12.60
CA LYS A 71 -19.27 -3.98 13.02
C LYS A 71 -19.62 -2.60 12.48
N ARG A 72 -18.64 -1.68 12.45
CA ARG A 72 -18.81 -0.36 11.84
C ARG A 72 -19.11 -0.47 10.35
N GLY A 73 -18.38 -1.33 9.64
CA GLY A 73 -18.57 -1.55 8.20
C GLY A 73 -19.89 -2.21 7.85
N THR A 74 -20.35 -3.20 8.65
CA THR A 74 -21.63 -3.89 8.44
C THR A 74 -22.84 -3.09 8.93
N GLY A 75 -22.64 -1.94 9.59
CA GLY A 75 -23.72 -1.11 10.11
C GLY A 75 -24.35 -1.64 11.41
N GLU A 76 -23.73 -2.60 12.08
CA GLU A 76 -24.24 -3.18 13.33
C GLU A 76 -23.92 -2.32 14.59
N GLY A 77 -23.18 -1.22 14.42
CA GLY A 77 -22.80 -0.30 15.50
C GLY A 77 -23.58 1.01 15.47
N THR A 78 -23.59 1.71 16.62
CA THR A 78 -24.15 3.08 16.72
C THR A 78 -23.34 4.12 15.93
N ASP A 79 -22.12 3.80 15.55
CA ASP A 79 -21.13 4.66 14.88
C ASP A 79 -20.88 4.23 13.42
N ALA A 80 -21.95 3.97 12.65
CA ALA A 80 -21.83 3.67 11.22
C ALA A 80 -21.17 4.87 10.50
N GLN A 81 -19.86 4.79 10.26
CA GLN A 81 -19.14 5.76 9.45
C GLN A 81 -19.08 5.29 8.00
N HIS A 82 -19.38 6.21 7.10
CA HIS A 82 -19.22 5.97 5.68
C HIS A 82 -17.91 6.57 5.20
N PHE A 83 -17.01 5.71 4.70
CA PHE A 83 -15.81 6.16 4.04
C PHE A 83 -15.98 6.10 2.53
N ASP A 84 -15.57 7.16 1.85
CA ASP A 84 -15.41 7.22 0.41
C ASP A 84 -13.95 6.95 0.05
N GLU A 85 -13.72 6.08 -0.92
CA GLU A 85 -12.39 5.84 -1.49
C GLU A 85 -12.16 6.84 -2.63
N ILE A 86 -11.05 7.57 -2.58
CA ILE A 86 -10.70 8.61 -3.56
C ILE A 86 -9.24 8.45 -3.93
N THR A 87 -8.96 8.58 -5.23
CA THR A 87 -7.58 8.64 -5.74
C THR A 87 -7.25 10.08 -6.12
N TYR A 88 -6.14 10.59 -5.58
CA TYR A 88 -5.55 11.87 -5.95
C TYR A 88 -4.29 11.62 -6.76
N GLU A 89 -4.03 12.53 -7.70
CA GLU A 89 -2.93 12.43 -8.63
C GLU A 89 -2.14 13.74 -8.65
N GLY A 90 -0.83 13.66 -8.76
CA GLY A 90 -0.01 14.86 -8.79
C GLY A 90 1.44 14.59 -9.16
N TYR A 91 2.21 15.66 -9.13
CA TYR A 91 3.64 15.63 -9.41
C TYR A 91 4.42 16.17 -8.21
N ALA A 92 5.44 15.42 -7.83
CA ALA A 92 6.47 15.84 -6.89
C ALA A 92 7.58 16.62 -7.64
N PRO A 93 8.52 17.26 -6.93
CA PRO A 93 9.71 17.83 -7.52
C PRO A 93 10.45 16.88 -8.46
N GLY A 94 11.09 17.40 -9.49
CA GLY A 94 11.77 16.59 -10.52
C GLY A 94 10.84 15.89 -11.50
N GLY A 95 9.53 16.22 -11.50
CA GLY A 95 8.54 15.62 -12.40
C GLY A 95 8.12 14.20 -12.00
N VAL A 96 8.43 13.78 -10.79
CA VAL A 96 8.04 12.47 -10.25
C VAL A 96 6.53 12.40 -10.11
N ALA A 97 5.89 11.43 -10.75
CA ALA A 97 4.46 11.19 -10.66
C ALA A 97 4.10 10.53 -9.31
N VAL A 98 3.00 10.98 -8.71
CA VAL A 98 2.51 10.48 -7.41
C VAL A 98 1.03 10.17 -7.50
N ILE A 99 0.65 8.96 -7.05
CA ILE A 99 -0.73 8.54 -6.82
C ILE A 99 -0.95 8.42 -5.31
N VAL A 100 -2.07 8.95 -4.83
CA VAL A 100 -2.47 8.90 -3.42
C VAL A 100 -3.85 8.28 -3.33
N GLU A 101 -3.96 7.13 -2.67
CA GLU A 101 -5.25 6.53 -2.32
C GLU A 101 -5.65 6.99 -0.93
N ALA A 102 -6.85 7.54 -0.80
CA ALA A 102 -7.42 8.02 0.45
C ALA A 102 -8.77 7.37 0.75
N ALA A 103 -9.05 7.19 2.04
CA ALA A 103 -10.33 6.77 2.56
C ALA A 103 -10.83 7.80 3.59
N THR A 104 -11.90 8.51 3.28
CA THR A 104 -12.35 9.65 4.07
C THR A 104 -13.85 9.69 4.28
N ASP A 105 -14.27 10.25 5.38
CA ASP A 105 -15.65 10.63 5.67
C ASP A 105 -15.99 12.05 5.18
N ASN A 106 -14.97 12.84 4.72
CA ASN A 106 -15.14 14.21 4.26
C ASN A 106 -14.21 14.57 3.09
N LYS A 107 -14.71 14.38 1.86
CA LYS A 107 -13.96 14.62 0.60
C LYS A 107 -13.36 16.02 0.50
N ASN A 108 -14.09 17.04 0.97
CA ASN A 108 -13.64 18.44 0.84
C ASN A 108 -12.46 18.74 1.77
N ARG A 109 -12.52 18.23 3.01
CA ARG A 109 -11.42 18.34 3.98
C ARG A 109 -10.18 17.69 3.40
N THR A 110 -10.26 16.41 3.04
CA THR A 110 -9.12 15.62 2.53
C THR A 110 -8.54 16.22 1.26
N ALA A 111 -9.37 16.70 0.31
CA ALA A 111 -8.87 17.36 -0.90
C ALA A 111 -8.07 18.64 -0.59
N ALA A 112 -8.51 19.42 0.41
CA ALA A 112 -7.81 20.63 0.84
C ALA A 112 -6.48 20.30 1.55
N GLU A 113 -6.47 19.28 2.41
CA GLU A 113 -5.29 18.79 3.12
C GLU A 113 -4.24 18.23 2.14
N ILE A 114 -4.62 17.34 1.24
CA ILE A 114 -3.75 16.79 0.21
C ILE A 114 -3.14 17.90 -0.66
N ARG A 115 -3.97 18.88 -1.13
CA ARG A 115 -3.46 20.01 -1.90
C ARG A 115 -2.45 20.84 -1.12
N SER A 116 -2.72 21.06 0.17
CA SER A 116 -1.81 21.80 1.06
C SER A 116 -0.48 21.06 1.23
N ILE A 117 -0.52 19.72 1.40
CA ILE A 117 0.68 18.90 1.53
C ILE A 117 1.53 18.98 0.25
N PHE A 118 0.92 18.79 -0.94
CA PHE A 118 1.64 18.95 -2.20
C PHE A 118 2.31 20.32 -2.31
N THR A 119 1.54 21.39 -2.09
CA THR A 119 2.04 22.78 -2.21
C THR A 119 3.19 23.08 -1.24
N LYS A 120 3.07 22.68 0.03
CA LYS A 120 4.10 22.89 1.06
C LYS A 120 5.41 22.14 0.77
N ASN A 121 5.32 21.04 0.03
CA ASN A 121 6.46 20.20 -0.32
C ASN A 121 6.89 20.37 -1.79
N HIS A 122 6.63 21.55 -2.39
CA HIS A 122 7.04 21.90 -3.74
C HIS A 122 6.49 21.00 -4.86
N GLY A 123 5.44 20.26 -4.57
CA GLY A 123 4.69 19.46 -5.55
C GLY A 123 3.46 20.19 -6.08
N ASN A 124 2.75 19.54 -6.98
CA ASN A 124 1.52 20.06 -7.58
C ASN A 124 0.46 18.97 -7.67
N LEU A 125 -0.69 19.20 -7.03
CA LEU A 125 -1.86 18.33 -7.19
C LEU A 125 -2.47 18.56 -8.57
N GLY A 126 -2.54 17.49 -9.36
CA GLY A 126 -3.14 17.47 -10.69
C GLY A 126 -4.64 17.17 -10.68
N SER A 127 -5.21 17.07 -11.85
CA SER A 127 -6.56 16.54 -12.05
C SER A 127 -6.52 15.01 -12.17
N SER A 128 -7.67 14.36 -11.99
CA SER A 128 -7.80 12.92 -12.22
C SER A 128 -7.37 12.56 -13.65
N GLY A 129 -6.59 11.50 -13.80
CA GLY A 129 -6.02 11.07 -15.08
C GLY A 129 -4.70 11.72 -15.45
N SER A 130 -4.15 12.61 -14.60
CA SER A 130 -2.90 13.33 -14.92
C SER A 130 -1.66 12.45 -14.85
N VAL A 131 -1.66 11.40 -14.01
CA VAL A 131 -0.52 10.48 -13.85
C VAL A 131 -0.91 9.01 -13.85
N SER A 132 -2.17 8.65 -13.63
CA SER A 132 -2.62 7.26 -13.52
C SER A 132 -2.33 6.42 -14.76
N TYR A 133 -2.27 7.03 -15.96
CA TYR A 133 -1.89 6.36 -17.21
C TYR A 133 -0.45 5.83 -17.21
N MET A 134 0.41 6.33 -16.33
CA MET A 134 1.80 5.89 -16.17
C MET A 134 1.96 4.70 -15.22
N PHE A 135 0.85 4.21 -14.65
CA PHE A 135 0.88 3.15 -13.65
C PHE A 135 -0.08 2.02 -14.02
N HIS A 136 0.34 0.79 -13.73
CA HIS A 136 -0.54 -0.37 -13.80
C HIS A 136 -0.99 -0.79 -12.41
N ARG A 137 -2.29 -0.93 -12.23
CA ARG A 137 -2.83 -1.56 -11.04
C ARG A 137 -2.53 -3.05 -11.09
N LYS A 138 -1.95 -3.60 -10.02
CA LYS A 138 -1.54 -5.00 -9.89
C LYS A 138 -1.95 -5.54 -8.52
N GLY A 139 -1.97 -6.87 -8.39
CA GLY A 139 -1.97 -7.53 -7.10
C GLY A 139 -0.54 -7.74 -6.61
N GLN A 140 -0.32 -7.58 -5.31
CA GLN A 140 0.96 -7.81 -4.64
C GLN A 140 0.76 -8.76 -3.47
N ILE A 141 1.57 -9.81 -3.40
CA ILE A 141 1.60 -10.75 -2.28
C ILE A 141 3.04 -10.81 -1.76
N ILE A 142 3.22 -10.67 -0.44
CA ILE A 142 4.51 -10.85 0.21
C ILE A 142 4.48 -12.15 1.00
N VAL A 143 5.48 -13.01 0.75
CA VAL A 143 5.66 -14.30 1.42
C VAL A 143 6.99 -14.27 2.18
N PRO A 144 7.00 -14.44 3.51
CA PRO A 144 8.24 -14.51 4.28
C PRO A 144 9.11 -15.68 3.83
N ARG A 145 10.42 -15.48 3.77
CA ARG A 145 11.39 -16.55 3.40
C ARG A 145 11.29 -17.76 4.31
N SER A 146 10.94 -17.58 5.58
CA SER A 146 10.76 -18.65 6.54
C SER A 146 9.56 -19.55 6.27
N SER A 147 8.63 -19.16 5.39
CA SER A 147 7.40 -19.89 5.11
C SER A 147 7.59 -21.04 4.13
N ILE A 148 8.54 -20.90 3.19
CA ILE A 148 8.71 -21.83 2.08
C ILE A 148 10.05 -21.59 1.39
N ASP A 149 10.62 -22.63 0.77
CA ASP A 149 11.83 -22.52 -0.07
C ASP A 149 11.51 -21.88 -1.44
N GLU A 150 12.57 -21.39 -2.10
CA GLU A 150 12.47 -20.62 -3.34
C GLU A 150 11.93 -21.43 -4.51
N GLU A 151 12.38 -22.67 -4.67
CA GLU A 151 11.97 -23.53 -5.79
C GLU A 151 10.47 -23.82 -5.71
N ARG A 152 10.01 -24.16 -4.50
CA ARG A 152 8.60 -24.51 -4.27
C ARG A 152 7.66 -23.31 -4.40
N ILE A 153 8.04 -22.12 -3.90
CA ILE A 153 7.20 -20.93 -4.06
C ILE A 153 7.11 -20.50 -5.51
N PHE A 154 8.20 -20.65 -6.27
CA PHE A 154 8.23 -20.34 -7.70
C PHE A 154 7.24 -21.21 -8.48
N GLU A 155 7.28 -22.53 -8.27
CA GLU A 155 6.33 -23.45 -8.88
C GLU A 155 4.87 -23.09 -8.55
N LEU A 156 4.57 -22.94 -7.26
CA LEU A 156 3.20 -22.63 -6.80
C LEU A 156 2.68 -21.30 -7.32
N ALA A 157 3.52 -20.25 -7.35
CA ALA A 157 3.12 -18.95 -7.85
C ALA A 157 2.83 -18.99 -9.36
N LEU A 158 3.68 -19.69 -10.12
CA LEU A 158 3.50 -19.86 -11.56
C LEU A 158 2.21 -20.67 -11.88
N GLU A 159 2.01 -21.80 -11.20
CA GLU A 159 0.79 -22.62 -11.36
C GLU A 159 -0.48 -21.86 -10.98
N ALA A 160 -0.39 -20.98 -9.98
CA ALA A 160 -1.51 -20.15 -9.52
C ALA A 160 -1.82 -18.97 -10.45
N GLY A 161 -0.96 -18.67 -11.43
CA GLY A 161 -1.16 -17.60 -12.40
C GLY A 161 -0.55 -16.25 -11.99
N ALA A 162 0.52 -16.27 -11.21
CA ALA A 162 1.31 -15.07 -10.94
C ALA A 162 2.02 -14.58 -12.21
N GLU A 163 2.13 -13.26 -12.37
CA GLU A 163 2.85 -12.65 -13.50
C GLU A 163 4.35 -12.58 -13.26
N GLU A 164 4.75 -12.36 -12.01
CA GLU A 164 6.16 -12.20 -11.64
C GLU A 164 6.39 -12.66 -10.20
N LEU A 165 7.55 -13.26 -9.96
CA LEU A 165 8.07 -13.53 -8.62
C LEU A 165 9.49 -12.98 -8.52
N THR A 166 9.72 -12.15 -7.51
CA THR A 166 11.03 -11.58 -7.21
C THR A 166 11.49 -12.05 -5.85
N ASN A 167 12.73 -12.61 -5.79
CA ASN A 167 13.39 -12.94 -4.56
C ASN A 167 13.94 -11.65 -3.90
N GLN A 168 13.54 -11.39 -2.66
CA GLN A 168 13.98 -10.26 -1.85
C GLN A 168 14.76 -10.77 -0.62
N GLU A 169 15.46 -9.88 0.07
CA GLU A 169 16.28 -10.25 1.23
C GLU A 169 15.47 -10.99 2.31
N ASP A 170 14.25 -10.51 2.60
CA ASP A 170 13.40 -11.05 3.68
C ASP A 170 12.32 -12.03 3.20
N GLY A 171 12.18 -12.26 1.89
CA GLY A 171 11.14 -13.11 1.36
C GLY A 171 10.93 -12.99 -0.14
N TYR A 172 9.71 -13.31 -0.58
CA TYR A 172 9.33 -13.33 -1.97
C TYR A 172 8.23 -12.31 -2.22
N LEU A 173 8.40 -11.52 -3.27
CA LEU A 173 7.39 -10.61 -3.80
C LEU A 173 6.75 -11.26 -5.03
N ILE A 174 5.44 -11.47 -4.97
CA ILE A 174 4.65 -12.02 -6.06
C ILE A 174 3.75 -10.92 -6.61
N ILE A 175 3.77 -10.73 -7.92
CA ILE A 175 2.92 -9.80 -8.65
C ILE A 175 1.91 -10.58 -9.48
N THR A 176 0.66 -10.11 -9.47
CA THR A 176 -0.45 -10.73 -10.20
C THR A 176 -1.23 -9.68 -10.99
N ALA A 177 -2.01 -10.13 -11.97
CA ALA A 177 -3.10 -9.31 -12.49
C ALA A 177 -4.07 -8.94 -11.34
N PRO A 178 -4.75 -7.77 -11.40
CA PRO A 178 -5.61 -7.34 -10.30
C PRO A 178 -6.73 -8.32 -9.96
N ASP A 179 -7.34 -8.93 -10.96
CA ASP A 179 -8.41 -9.91 -10.84
C ASP A 179 -7.93 -11.28 -10.32
N GLN A 180 -6.63 -11.56 -10.39
CA GLN A 180 -6.01 -12.81 -9.94
C GLN A 180 -5.46 -12.75 -8.51
N LEU A 181 -5.37 -11.57 -7.90
CA LEU A 181 -4.76 -11.38 -6.57
C LEU A 181 -5.30 -12.40 -5.54
N TYR A 182 -6.62 -12.47 -5.40
CA TYR A 182 -7.23 -13.32 -4.38
C TYR A 182 -7.22 -14.79 -4.75
N ALA A 183 -7.26 -15.12 -6.04
CA ALA A 183 -7.15 -16.51 -6.51
C ALA A 183 -5.76 -17.08 -6.24
N VAL A 184 -4.71 -16.30 -6.56
CA VAL A 184 -3.31 -16.69 -6.27
C VAL A 184 -3.08 -16.79 -4.77
N ALA A 185 -3.53 -15.80 -3.99
CA ALA A 185 -3.40 -15.83 -2.53
C ALA A 185 -4.09 -17.06 -1.91
N GLU A 186 -5.26 -17.42 -2.40
CA GLU A 186 -6.00 -18.61 -1.93
C GLU A 186 -5.31 -19.92 -2.32
N ALA A 187 -4.71 -19.99 -3.52
CA ALA A 187 -3.93 -21.15 -3.94
C ALA A 187 -2.70 -21.36 -3.03
N LEU A 188 -1.97 -20.27 -2.73
CA LEU A 188 -0.85 -20.30 -1.79
C LEU A 188 -1.30 -20.77 -0.39
N ARG A 189 -2.40 -20.21 0.11
CA ARG A 189 -2.97 -20.61 1.40
C ARG A 189 -3.34 -22.09 1.46
N LYS A 190 -3.98 -22.64 0.40
CA LYS A 190 -4.31 -24.06 0.30
C LYS A 190 -3.09 -24.96 0.26
N ALA A 191 -1.98 -24.48 -0.30
CA ALA A 191 -0.70 -25.17 -0.29
C ALA A 191 0.04 -25.03 1.07
N GLY A 192 -0.56 -24.38 2.09
CA GLY A 192 0.04 -24.20 3.41
C GLY A 192 1.04 -23.06 3.51
N VAL A 193 1.14 -22.20 2.49
CA VAL A 193 2.04 -21.05 2.49
C VAL A 193 1.43 -19.92 3.31
N THR A 194 2.19 -19.42 4.28
CA THR A 194 1.82 -18.22 5.05
C THR A 194 2.23 -16.97 4.29
N THR A 195 1.28 -16.07 4.05
CA THR A 195 1.55 -14.76 3.44
C THR A 195 1.63 -13.69 4.54
N GLU A 196 2.53 -12.73 4.39
CA GLU A 196 2.65 -11.58 5.28
C GLU A 196 1.62 -10.50 4.92
N SER A 197 1.45 -10.25 3.62
CA SER A 197 0.47 -9.29 3.11
C SER A 197 0.00 -9.66 1.71
N GLN A 198 -1.21 -9.22 1.40
CA GLN A 198 -1.80 -9.31 0.07
C GLN A 198 -2.65 -8.06 -0.16
N LYS A 199 -2.35 -7.29 -1.19
CA LYS A 199 -3.01 -6.02 -1.49
C LYS A 199 -2.91 -5.62 -2.95
N PHE A 200 -3.76 -4.68 -3.36
CA PHE A 200 -3.54 -3.98 -4.62
C PHE A 200 -2.37 -3.01 -4.49
N THR A 201 -1.72 -2.76 -5.60
CA THR A 201 -0.60 -1.82 -5.72
C THR A 201 -0.62 -1.17 -7.10
N PHE A 202 0.11 -0.06 -7.24
CA PHE A 202 0.37 0.58 -8.54
C PHE A 202 1.85 0.45 -8.89
N ILE A 203 2.13 -0.11 -10.05
CA ILE A 203 3.48 -0.29 -10.57
C ILE A 203 3.66 0.67 -11.75
N PRO A 204 4.67 1.55 -11.72
CA PRO A 204 4.91 2.47 -12.82
C PRO A 204 5.49 1.75 -14.05
N ASP A 205 5.07 2.18 -15.25
CA ASP A 205 5.66 1.73 -16.53
C ASP A 205 7.12 2.13 -16.66
N THR A 206 7.40 3.37 -16.26
CA THR A 206 8.74 3.95 -16.28
C THR A 206 9.03 4.69 -15.00
N THR A 207 10.27 4.57 -14.53
CA THR A 207 10.76 5.29 -13.37
C THR A 207 11.44 6.60 -13.76
N ILE A 208 11.41 7.59 -12.88
CA ILE A 208 12.20 8.81 -12.98
C ILE A 208 13.36 8.71 -12.00
N THR A 209 14.57 8.58 -12.55
CA THR A 209 15.79 8.56 -11.74
C THR A 209 16.13 9.96 -11.31
N VAL A 210 16.06 10.23 -10.01
CA VAL A 210 16.43 11.51 -9.41
C VAL A 210 17.86 11.41 -8.88
N ALA A 211 18.79 12.07 -9.58
CA ALA A 211 20.23 12.08 -9.24
C ALA A 211 20.62 13.26 -8.34
N ASP A 212 19.77 14.28 -8.18
CA ASP A 212 19.99 15.40 -7.26
C ASP A 212 19.48 15.05 -5.86
N GLU A 213 20.37 15.09 -4.88
CA GLU A 213 20.07 14.72 -3.48
C GLU A 213 18.98 15.62 -2.87
N SER A 214 19.02 16.94 -3.16
CA SER A 214 18.04 17.89 -2.64
C SER A 214 16.65 17.60 -3.19
N VAL A 215 16.55 17.32 -4.49
CA VAL A 215 15.29 16.95 -5.14
C VAL A 215 14.78 15.61 -4.60
N ALA A 216 15.65 14.62 -4.45
CA ALA A 216 15.28 13.32 -3.87
C ALA A 216 14.71 13.48 -2.45
N GLN A 217 15.38 14.28 -1.60
CA GLN A 217 14.90 14.59 -0.25
C GLN A 217 13.54 15.30 -0.25
N GLN A 218 13.30 16.22 -1.19
CA GLN A 218 12.00 16.91 -1.31
C GLN A 218 10.89 15.94 -1.71
N VAL A 219 11.14 15.03 -2.66
CA VAL A 219 10.17 14.00 -3.06
C VAL A 219 9.86 13.08 -1.88
N LEU A 220 10.88 12.63 -1.14
CA LEU A 220 10.70 11.78 0.02
C LEU A 220 9.87 12.46 1.11
N ARG A 221 10.15 13.74 1.41
CA ARG A 221 9.36 14.54 2.37
C ARG A 221 7.90 14.69 1.95
N LEU A 222 7.64 14.89 0.66
CA LEU A 222 6.27 14.94 0.15
C LEU A 222 5.56 13.61 0.39
N CYS A 223 6.19 12.49 0.02
CA CYS A 223 5.60 11.17 0.20
C CYS A 223 5.35 10.85 1.69
N ASP A 224 6.32 11.17 2.56
CA ASP A 224 6.18 10.99 4.00
C ASP A 224 5.02 11.85 4.56
N ALA A 225 4.94 13.12 4.17
CA ALA A 225 3.88 14.01 4.62
C ALA A 225 2.49 13.57 4.14
N LEU A 226 2.40 12.97 2.94
CA LEU A 226 1.17 12.35 2.45
C LEU A 226 0.83 11.08 3.24
N GLU A 227 1.83 10.23 3.51
CA GLU A 227 1.64 9.03 4.31
C GLU A 227 1.28 9.31 5.77
N ASP A 228 1.68 10.47 6.30
CA ASP A 228 1.35 10.89 7.67
C ASP A 228 -0.07 11.47 7.80
N ASP A 229 -0.77 11.69 6.71
CA ASP A 229 -2.19 12.09 6.72
C ASP A 229 -3.09 10.90 7.10
N ASP A 230 -4.05 11.14 8.00
CA ASP A 230 -4.91 10.09 8.55
C ASP A 230 -5.90 9.51 7.52
N ASP A 231 -6.25 10.26 6.48
CA ASP A 231 -7.16 9.82 5.43
C ASP A 231 -6.42 9.09 4.29
N VAL A 232 -5.10 9.27 4.17
CA VAL A 232 -4.29 8.60 3.15
C VAL A 232 -4.03 7.14 3.53
N GLN A 233 -4.40 6.23 2.65
CA GLN A 233 -4.17 4.79 2.81
C GLN A 233 -2.83 4.35 2.20
N ASN A 234 -2.57 4.77 0.97
CA ASN A 234 -1.36 4.42 0.24
C ASN A 234 -0.85 5.60 -0.60
N VAL A 235 0.47 5.66 -0.76
CA VAL A 235 1.16 6.59 -1.68
C VAL A 235 2.03 5.77 -2.62
N TYR A 236 1.93 6.04 -3.91
CA TYR A 236 2.75 5.40 -4.94
C TYR A 236 3.46 6.47 -5.75
N SER A 237 4.67 6.20 -6.17
CA SER A 237 5.43 7.09 -7.03
C SER A 237 6.26 6.32 -8.04
N ASN A 238 6.65 6.99 -9.12
CA ASN A 238 7.59 6.46 -10.09
C ASN A 238 9.04 6.93 -9.82
N LEU A 239 9.32 7.34 -8.58
CA LEU A 239 10.65 7.73 -8.13
C LEU A 239 11.62 6.55 -8.17
N GLU A 240 12.78 6.77 -8.75
CA GLU A 240 13.94 5.91 -8.62
C GLU A 240 15.12 6.70 -8.06
N ILE A 241 15.73 6.17 -6.99
CA ILE A 241 16.91 6.74 -6.34
C ILE A 241 18.08 5.79 -6.58
N PRO A 242 19.25 6.26 -7.10
CA PRO A 242 20.45 5.44 -7.24
C PRO A 242 20.89 4.86 -5.89
N ASP A 243 21.41 3.62 -5.89
CA ASP A 243 21.82 2.91 -4.66
C ASP A 243 22.88 3.69 -3.86
N GLU A 244 23.81 4.35 -4.56
CA GLU A 244 24.85 5.20 -3.94
C GLU A 244 24.27 6.39 -3.18
N MET A 245 23.13 6.90 -3.62
CA MET A 245 22.43 8.00 -2.95
C MET A 245 21.59 7.49 -1.79
N LEU A 246 20.94 6.32 -1.93
CA LEU A 246 20.17 5.71 -0.84
C LEU A 246 21.00 5.55 0.44
N ALA A 247 22.27 5.20 0.28
CA ALA A 247 23.20 5.05 1.41
C ALA A 247 23.55 6.38 2.13
N LYS A 248 23.29 7.53 1.49
CA LYS A 248 23.59 8.86 2.03
C LYS A 248 22.37 9.59 2.60
N LEU A 249 21.16 9.10 2.27
CA LEU A 249 19.93 9.71 2.77
C LEU A 249 19.80 9.43 4.27
N PRO A 250 19.41 10.43 5.08
CA PRO A 250 19.16 10.22 6.50
C PRO A 250 18.02 9.23 6.70
N ALA A 251 18.23 8.32 7.66
CA ALA A 251 17.24 7.32 8.09
C ALA A 251 16.02 7.98 8.74
#